data_12616c8f3ba3373cd14b83bccdcb475e
#
_entry.id   12616c8f3ba3373cd14b83bccdcb475e
#
_cell.length_a   1.000
_cell.length_b   1.000
_cell.length_c   1.000
_cell.angle_alpha   90.00
_cell.angle_beta   90.00
_cell.angle_gamma   90.00
#
_symmetry.space_group_name_H-M   'P 1'
#
loop_
_entity.id
_entity.type
_entity.pdbx_description
1 polymer ?
#
loop_
_entity_poly.entity_id
_entity_poly.type
_entity_poly.pdbx_seq_one_letter_code
_entity_poly.pdbx_strand_id
1 'polypeptide(L)'
;MAPSELPAPADFRARVMPAVLDELARWGVERFSVEAMAERHRLDAAEIYRYWGDRQRLIVDAALADVEGLTAATDTGSLRGDLLALARELTERLNTEIGRTFVRALVMYRRGRHDEETRMMFWRARFAVVRVVIDRARERGELRAGVNTLAAVQIVLAPLNIRALYSDAVIDDEYCEAIADTAWHALARKEA
;
A
#
# COMPACT_ATOMS: atom_id res chain seq x y z
N MET A 1 -20.40 -7.92 -18.64
CA MET A 1 -19.34 -8.76 -19.25
C MET A 1 -18.48 -9.26 -18.11
N ALA A 2 -18.23 -10.56 -17.98
CA ALA A 2 -17.35 -11.07 -16.94
C ALA A 2 -15.92 -10.56 -17.20
N PRO A 3 -15.15 -10.20 -16.15
CA PRO A 3 -13.75 -9.81 -16.32
C PRO A 3 -12.97 -10.96 -16.93
N SER A 4 -11.93 -10.65 -17.70
CA SER A 4 -11.04 -11.65 -18.28
C SER A 4 -10.39 -12.46 -17.14
N GLU A 5 -10.33 -13.78 -17.28
CA GLU A 5 -9.58 -14.64 -16.35
C GLU A 5 -8.05 -14.46 -16.49
N LEU A 6 -7.62 -13.78 -17.57
CA LEU A 6 -6.21 -13.50 -17.83
C LEU A 6 -5.85 -12.10 -17.32
N PRO A 7 -4.67 -11.95 -16.70
CA PRO A 7 -4.17 -10.64 -16.29
C PRO A 7 -3.96 -9.73 -17.52
N ALA A 8 -4.04 -8.43 -17.30
CA ALA A 8 -3.75 -7.47 -18.35
C ALA A 8 -2.30 -7.62 -18.86
N PRO A 9 -2.05 -7.48 -20.19
CA PRO A 9 -0.70 -7.49 -20.73
C PRO A 9 0.20 -6.47 -20.03
N ALA A 10 1.47 -6.80 -19.84
CA ALA A 10 2.40 -6.00 -19.04
C ALA A 10 2.58 -4.58 -19.60
N ASP A 11 2.63 -4.42 -20.92
CA ASP A 11 2.72 -3.14 -21.61
C ASP A 11 1.45 -2.30 -21.44
N PHE A 12 0.27 -2.93 -21.47
CA PHE A 12 -0.99 -2.26 -21.23
C PHE A 12 -1.12 -1.84 -19.76
N ARG A 13 -0.77 -2.74 -18.82
CA ARG A 13 -0.73 -2.46 -17.39
C ARG A 13 0.22 -1.29 -17.08
N ALA A 14 1.41 -1.27 -17.66
CA ALA A 14 2.40 -0.20 -17.49
C ALA A 14 1.90 1.18 -17.95
N ARG A 15 0.95 1.25 -18.88
CA ARG A 15 0.30 2.49 -19.31
C ARG A 15 -0.88 2.87 -18.44
N VAL A 16 -1.67 1.91 -17.99
CA VAL A 16 -2.90 2.14 -17.23
C VAL A 16 -2.59 2.54 -15.79
N MET A 17 -1.65 1.87 -15.10
CA MET A 17 -1.38 2.11 -13.68
C MET A 17 -0.97 3.56 -13.36
N PRO A 18 0.00 4.18 -14.06
CA PRO A 18 0.33 5.57 -13.84
C PRO A 18 -0.84 6.53 -14.11
N ALA A 19 -1.66 6.25 -15.13
CA ALA A 19 -2.84 7.05 -15.43
C ALA A 19 -3.88 7.03 -14.31
N VAL A 20 -4.11 5.85 -13.72
CA VAL A 20 -5.00 5.72 -12.55
C VAL A 20 -4.48 6.53 -11.37
N LEU A 21 -3.19 6.44 -11.08
CA LEU A 21 -2.57 7.16 -9.95
C LEU A 21 -2.61 8.67 -10.17
N ASP A 22 -2.36 9.17 -11.39
CA ASP A 22 -2.46 10.58 -11.75
C ASP A 22 -3.90 11.11 -11.56
N GLU A 23 -4.90 10.37 -12.02
CA GLU A 23 -6.31 10.76 -11.85
C GLU A 23 -6.74 10.74 -10.37
N LEU A 24 -6.31 9.73 -9.62
CA LEU A 24 -6.60 9.67 -8.18
C LEU A 24 -5.94 10.82 -7.42
N ALA A 25 -4.73 11.20 -7.81
CA ALA A 25 -4.02 12.34 -7.25
C ALA A 25 -4.78 13.65 -7.50
N ARG A 26 -5.36 13.84 -8.68
CA ARG A 26 -6.06 15.07 -9.10
C ARG A 26 -7.46 15.18 -8.52
N TRP A 27 -8.22 14.10 -8.53
CA TRP A 27 -9.66 14.14 -8.31
C TRP A 27 -10.14 13.35 -7.10
N GLY A 28 -9.28 12.54 -6.52
CA GLY A 28 -9.62 11.60 -5.45
C GLY A 28 -10.45 10.42 -5.94
N VAL A 29 -10.70 9.47 -5.03
CA VAL A 29 -11.43 8.22 -5.33
C VAL A 29 -12.86 8.50 -5.77
N GLU A 30 -13.55 9.46 -5.16
CA GLU A 30 -14.97 9.75 -5.46
C GLU A 30 -15.20 10.21 -6.90
N ARG A 31 -14.33 11.08 -7.39
CA ARG A 31 -14.47 11.67 -8.74
C ARG A 31 -13.76 10.90 -9.83
N PHE A 32 -13.06 9.82 -9.45
CA PHE A 32 -12.36 9.00 -10.43
C PHE A 32 -13.39 8.37 -11.40
N SER A 33 -13.18 8.55 -12.70
CA SER A 33 -13.92 7.91 -13.77
C SER A 33 -12.97 7.22 -14.73
N VAL A 34 -13.24 5.94 -15.00
CA VAL A 34 -12.45 5.15 -15.96
C VAL A 34 -12.57 5.76 -17.36
N GLU A 35 -13.75 6.24 -17.74
CA GLU A 35 -14.02 6.85 -19.04
C GLU A 35 -13.23 8.16 -19.22
N ALA A 36 -13.34 9.07 -18.24
CA ALA A 36 -12.62 10.34 -18.28
C ALA A 36 -11.09 10.15 -18.27
N MET A 37 -10.60 9.19 -17.49
CA MET A 37 -9.19 8.81 -17.46
C MET A 37 -8.76 8.26 -18.82
N ALA A 38 -9.51 7.31 -19.36
CA ALA A 38 -9.20 6.68 -20.65
C ALA A 38 -9.14 7.71 -21.78
N GLU A 39 -10.10 8.64 -21.84
CA GLU A 39 -10.09 9.73 -22.81
C GLU A 39 -8.86 10.61 -22.67
N ARG A 40 -8.52 11.06 -21.46
CA ARG A 40 -7.39 11.95 -21.19
C ARG A 40 -6.04 11.31 -21.50
N HIS A 41 -5.88 10.04 -21.17
CA HIS A 41 -4.62 9.31 -21.35
C HIS A 41 -4.57 8.49 -22.66
N ARG A 42 -5.57 8.63 -23.54
CA ARG A 42 -5.68 7.92 -24.83
C ARG A 42 -5.63 6.40 -24.66
N LEU A 43 -6.39 5.90 -23.69
CA LEU A 43 -6.60 4.50 -23.40
C LEU A 43 -7.99 4.05 -23.83
N ASP A 44 -8.20 2.75 -23.94
CA ASP A 44 -9.52 2.17 -24.23
C ASP A 44 -10.23 1.77 -22.93
N ALA A 45 -11.31 2.45 -22.59
CA ALA A 45 -12.11 2.15 -21.40
C ALA A 45 -12.71 0.75 -21.44
N ALA A 46 -13.14 0.27 -22.61
CA ALA A 46 -13.71 -1.07 -22.76
C ALA A 46 -12.64 -2.15 -22.49
N GLU A 47 -11.42 -1.90 -22.95
CA GLU A 47 -10.29 -2.79 -22.67
C GLU A 47 -9.91 -2.78 -21.19
N ILE A 48 -9.94 -1.63 -20.53
CA ILE A 48 -9.73 -1.52 -19.08
C ILE A 48 -10.77 -2.36 -18.34
N TYR A 49 -12.06 -2.17 -18.63
CA TYR A 49 -13.12 -2.96 -18.00
C TYR A 49 -13.03 -4.47 -18.30
N ARG A 50 -12.54 -4.84 -19.46
CA ARG A 50 -12.32 -6.24 -19.81
C ARG A 50 -11.34 -6.93 -18.86
N TYR A 51 -10.27 -6.24 -18.42
CA TYR A 51 -9.26 -6.83 -17.54
C TYR A 51 -9.59 -6.66 -16.05
N TRP A 52 -10.04 -5.49 -15.64
CA TRP A 52 -10.27 -5.21 -14.22
C TRP A 52 -11.73 -5.41 -13.78
N GLY A 53 -12.65 -5.46 -14.72
CA GLY A 53 -14.08 -5.67 -14.46
C GLY A 53 -14.80 -4.45 -13.92
N ASP A 54 -14.26 -3.81 -12.92
CA ASP A 54 -14.81 -2.63 -12.29
C ASP A 54 -13.76 -1.60 -11.87
N ARG A 55 -14.24 -0.42 -11.57
CA ARG A 55 -13.46 0.75 -11.14
C ARG A 55 -12.70 0.49 -9.84
N GLN A 56 -13.31 -0.21 -8.88
CA GLN A 56 -12.72 -0.43 -7.57
C GLN A 56 -11.50 -1.35 -7.65
N ARG A 57 -11.62 -2.42 -8.41
CA ARG A 57 -10.50 -3.34 -8.66
C ARG A 57 -9.35 -2.66 -9.36
N LEU A 58 -9.66 -1.79 -10.34
CA LEU A 58 -8.63 -1.00 -11.02
C LEU A 58 -7.88 -0.09 -10.05
N ILE A 59 -8.60 0.65 -9.19
CA ILE A 59 -8.00 1.53 -8.17
C ILE A 59 -7.12 0.73 -7.20
N VAL A 60 -7.64 -0.39 -6.70
CA VAL A 60 -6.91 -1.25 -5.75
C VAL A 60 -5.66 -1.84 -6.40
N ASP A 61 -5.77 -2.31 -7.64
CA ASP A 61 -4.64 -2.86 -8.37
C ASP A 61 -3.54 -1.82 -8.63
N ALA A 62 -3.93 -0.60 -9.02
CA ALA A 62 -2.97 0.51 -9.16
C ALA A 62 -2.29 0.87 -7.84
N ALA A 63 -3.05 0.86 -6.75
CA ALA A 63 -2.52 1.12 -5.41
C ALA A 63 -1.58 0.04 -4.90
N LEU A 64 -1.75 -1.20 -5.37
CA LEU A 64 -0.97 -2.36 -4.97
C LEU A 64 0.17 -2.67 -5.94
N ALA A 65 0.13 -2.17 -7.16
CA ALA A 65 1.17 -2.41 -8.16
C ALA A 65 2.58 -2.08 -7.64
N ASP A 66 2.64 -1.11 -6.73
CA ASP A 66 3.86 -0.73 -6.02
C ASP A 66 4.14 -1.60 -4.78
N VAL A 67 3.18 -2.36 -4.28
CA VAL A 67 3.30 -3.12 -3.03
C VAL A 67 3.81 -4.55 -3.27
N GLU A 68 3.67 -5.07 -4.50
CA GLU A 68 4.12 -6.42 -4.85
C GLU A 68 5.65 -6.60 -4.75
N GLY A 69 6.43 -5.52 -4.89
CA GLY A 69 7.88 -5.50 -4.64
C GLY A 69 8.29 -5.55 -3.17
N LEU A 70 7.40 -5.16 -2.25
CA LEU A 70 7.68 -5.01 -0.81
C LEU A 70 8.11 -6.30 -0.11
N THR A 71 7.63 -7.46 -0.55
CA THR A 71 7.83 -8.72 0.18
C THR A 71 9.19 -9.36 -0.04
N ALA A 72 9.80 -9.13 -1.19
CA ALA A 72 11.10 -9.73 -1.52
C ALA A 72 12.26 -8.93 -0.88
N ALA A 73 12.13 -7.62 -0.77
CA ALA A 73 13.17 -6.73 -0.25
C ALA A 73 13.28 -6.74 1.29
N THR A 74 12.27 -7.24 2.00
CA THR A 74 12.20 -7.17 3.46
C THR A 74 12.66 -8.43 4.19
N ASP A 75 13.25 -9.41 3.53
CA ASP A 75 13.79 -10.59 4.21
C ASP A 75 15.29 -10.42 4.51
N THR A 76 15.57 -9.79 5.65
CA THR A 76 16.96 -9.53 6.11
C THR A 76 17.48 -10.59 7.06
N GLY A 77 16.68 -11.59 7.40
CA GLY A 77 17.01 -12.66 8.35
C GLY A 77 16.75 -12.29 9.81
N SER A 78 16.25 -11.10 10.12
CA SER A 78 15.93 -10.68 11.49
C SER A 78 14.70 -9.78 11.55
N LEU A 79 13.91 -9.87 12.64
CA LEU A 79 12.75 -9.00 12.85
C LEU A 79 13.12 -7.52 12.75
N ARG A 80 14.20 -7.10 13.41
CA ARG A 80 14.63 -5.69 13.41
C ARG A 80 15.00 -5.21 12.01
N GLY A 81 15.77 -6.00 11.29
CA GLY A 81 16.16 -5.70 9.91
C GLY A 81 14.94 -5.64 8.98
N ASP A 82 14.03 -6.61 9.08
CA ASP A 82 12.82 -6.68 8.28
C ASP A 82 11.89 -5.47 8.53
N LEU A 83 11.74 -5.05 9.80
CA LEU A 83 10.94 -3.86 10.15
C LEU A 83 11.57 -2.57 9.59
N LEU A 84 12.90 -2.44 9.65
CA LEU A 84 13.61 -1.28 9.10
C LEU A 84 13.51 -1.24 7.57
N ALA A 85 13.75 -2.36 6.90
CA ALA A 85 13.62 -2.46 5.46
C ALA A 85 12.20 -2.12 4.99
N LEU A 86 11.18 -2.62 5.69
CA LEU A 86 9.78 -2.29 5.44
C LEU A 86 9.49 -0.80 5.62
N ALA A 87 9.99 -0.19 6.71
CA ALA A 87 9.80 1.23 6.98
C ALA A 87 10.42 2.10 5.88
N ARG A 88 11.65 1.79 5.45
CA ARG A 88 12.35 2.50 4.37
C ARG A 88 11.60 2.41 3.05
N GLU A 89 11.21 1.22 2.65
CA GLU A 89 10.53 0.99 1.39
C GLU A 89 9.15 1.68 1.34
N LEU A 90 8.40 1.64 2.44
CA LEU A 90 7.16 2.41 2.55
C LEU A 90 7.40 3.91 2.48
N THR A 91 8.47 4.38 3.09
CA THR A 91 8.84 5.80 3.13
C THR A 91 9.24 6.32 1.75
N GLU A 92 9.99 5.57 0.96
CA GLU A 92 10.32 5.94 -0.43
C GLU A 92 9.06 6.29 -1.22
N ARG A 93 8.00 5.51 -1.07
CA ARG A 93 6.71 5.75 -1.73
C ARG A 93 5.96 6.93 -1.14
N LEU A 94 5.89 7.01 0.18
CA LEU A 94 5.22 8.10 0.88
C LEU A 94 5.91 9.45 0.68
N ASN A 95 7.17 9.48 0.30
CA ASN A 95 7.91 10.68 -0.05
C ASN A 95 7.64 11.15 -1.48
N THR A 96 6.99 10.35 -2.32
CA THR A 96 6.54 10.81 -3.64
C THR A 96 5.24 11.62 -3.52
N GLU A 97 5.05 12.58 -4.42
CA GLU A 97 3.80 13.36 -4.50
C GLU A 97 2.58 12.44 -4.72
N ILE A 98 2.72 11.46 -5.61
CA ILE A 98 1.68 10.48 -5.93
C ILE A 98 1.32 9.66 -4.69
N GLY A 99 2.32 9.11 -3.97
CA GLY A 99 2.10 8.29 -2.79
C GLY A 99 1.41 9.05 -1.66
N ARG A 100 1.80 10.30 -1.39
CA ARG A 100 1.14 11.17 -0.39
C ARG A 100 -0.28 11.50 -0.76
N THR A 101 -0.49 11.92 -2.01
CA THR A 101 -1.83 12.27 -2.49
C THR A 101 -2.75 11.07 -2.46
N PHE A 102 -2.25 9.89 -2.82
CA PHE A 102 -3.00 8.65 -2.74
C PHE A 102 -3.43 8.31 -1.29
N VAL A 103 -2.51 8.35 -0.32
CA VAL A 103 -2.84 8.10 1.09
C VAL A 103 -3.85 9.13 1.60
N ARG A 104 -3.69 10.42 1.24
CA ARG A 104 -4.66 11.47 1.57
C ARG A 104 -6.03 11.20 0.95
N ALA A 105 -6.09 10.81 -0.33
CA ALA A 105 -7.34 10.49 -1.01
C ALA A 105 -8.09 9.34 -0.33
N LEU A 106 -7.38 8.29 0.11
CA LEU A 106 -7.98 7.17 0.83
C LEU A 106 -8.58 7.55 2.19
N VAL A 107 -8.04 8.58 2.86
CA VAL A 107 -8.45 8.94 4.23
C VAL A 107 -9.43 10.11 4.26
N MET A 108 -9.23 11.14 3.41
CA MET A 108 -9.94 12.41 3.52
C MET A 108 -11.30 12.45 2.81
N TYR A 109 -11.50 11.64 1.79
CA TYR A 109 -12.76 11.63 1.02
C TYR A 109 -13.71 10.54 1.52
N ARG A 110 -14.51 10.87 2.55
CA ARG A 110 -15.36 9.91 3.28
C ARG A 110 -16.86 10.06 2.93
N ARG A 111 -17.26 10.12 1.68
CA ARG A 111 -18.67 10.41 1.34
C ARG A 111 -19.45 9.35 0.56
N GLY A 112 -18.88 8.18 0.27
CA GLY A 112 -19.59 7.17 -0.52
C GLY A 112 -19.44 5.74 0.03
N ARG A 113 -20.44 4.91 -0.23
CA ARG A 113 -20.41 3.47 0.10
C ARG A 113 -19.27 2.75 -0.66
N HIS A 114 -19.03 3.17 -1.89
CA HIS A 114 -17.95 2.63 -2.72
C HIS A 114 -16.56 2.99 -2.22
N ASP A 115 -16.40 4.11 -1.54
CA ASP A 115 -15.13 4.49 -0.93
C ASP A 115 -14.75 3.58 0.23
N GLU A 116 -15.73 3.17 1.03
CA GLU A 116 -15.46 2.26 2.15
C GLU A 116 -15.03 0.89 1.64
N GLU A 117 -15.71 0.35 0.63
CA GLU A 117 -15.35 -0.93 0.01
C GLU A 117 -13.94 -0.89 -0.60
N THR A 118 -13.62 0.15 -1.38
CA THR A 118 -12.30 0.34 -1.99
C THR A 118 -11.21 0.45 -0.93
N ARG A 119 -11.44 1.24 0.12
CA ARG A 119 -10.48 1.34 1.24
C ARG A 119 -10.27 0.01 1.94
N MET A 120 -11.35 -0.71 2.22
CA MET A 120 -11.24 -2.02 2.88
C MET A 120 -10.51 -3.04 2.02
N MET A 121 -10.74 -3.06 0.72
CA MET A 121 -10.00 -3.91 -0.21
C MET A 121 -8.50 -3.57 -0.20
N PHE A 122 -8.16 -2.27 -0.32
CA PHE A 122 -6.78 -1.80 -0.27
C PHE A 122 -6.09 -2.18 1.05
N TRP A 123 -6.72 -1.90 2.19
CA TRP A 123 -6.13 -2.20 3.48
C TRP A 123 -5.97 -3.70 3.71
N ARG A 124 -6.92 -4.52 3.27
CA ARG A 124 -6.80 -5.99 3.36
C ARG A 124 -5.64 -6.50 2.53
N ALA A 125 -5.50 -6.03 1.30
CA ALA A 125 -4.44 -6.43 0.41
C ALA A 125 -3.06 -5.96 0.92
N ARG A 126 -2.95 -4.70 1.34
CA ARG A 126 -1.72 -4.17 1.96
C ARG A 126 -1.36 -4.92 3.25
N PHE A 127 -2.34 -5.23 4.08
CA PHE A 127 -2.13 -6.03 5.28
C PHE A 127 -1.59 -7.43 4.94
N ALA A 128 -2.14 -8.09 3.92
CA ALA A 128 -1.69 -9.42 3.51
C ALA A 128 -0.21 -9.43 3.11
N VAL A 129 0.26 -8.37 2.46
CA VAL A 129 1.66 -8.21 2.08
C VAL A 129 2.55 -7.99 3.32
N VAL A 130 2.21 -7.00 4.14
CA VAL A 130 3.06 -6.59 5.27
C VAL A 130 3.09 -7.64 6.40
N ARG A 131 2.00 -8.40 6.58
CA ARG A 131 1.96 -9.46 7.61
C ARG A 131 3.02 -10.53 7.42
N VAL A 132 3.52 -10.73 6.19
CA VAL A 132 4.58 -11.72 5.89
C VAL A 132 5.82 -11.47 6.74
N VAL A 133 6.17 -10.22 7.00
CA VAL A 133 7.29 -9.85 7.89
C VAL A 133 7.08 -10.38 9.30
N ILE A 134 5.86 -10.25 9.82
CA ILE A 134 5.51 -10.73 11.16
C ILE A 134 5.43 -12.26 11.20
N ASP A 135 4.93 -12.89 10.14
CA ASP A 135 4.83 -14.34 10.07
C ASP A 135 6.23 -14.98 10.00
N ARG A 136 7.17 -14.43 9.23
CA ARG A 136 8.59 -14.85 9.20
C ARG A 136 9.26 -14.73 10.58
N ALA A 137 9.08 -13.59 11.26
CA ALA A 137 9.62 -13.40 12.60
C ALA A 137 9.03 -14.40 13.60
N ARG A 138 7.77 -14.80 13.44
CA ARG A 138 7.13 -15.84 14.26
C ARG A 138 7.76 -17.20 13.99
N GLU A 139 7.98 -17.57 12.72
CA GLU A 139 8.63 -18.81 12.33
C GLU A 139 10.07 -18.91 12.86
N ARG A 140 10.81 -17.79 12.87
CA ARG A 140 12.15 -17.69 13.46
C ARG A 140 12.16 -17.67 14.99
N GLY A 141 10.98 -17.60 15.64
CA GLY A 141 10.88 -17.55 17.11
C GLY A 141 11.31 -16.22 17.74
N GLU A 142 11.37 -15.15 16.97
CA GLU A 142 11.81 -13.82 17.40
C GLU A 142 10.71 -13.02 18.13
N LEU A 143 9.45 -13.38 17.95
CA LEU A 143 8.34 -12.66 18.58
C LEU A 143 8.09 -13.10 20.00
N ARG A 144 7.75 -12.15 20.87
CA ARG A 144 7.21 -12.47 22.20
C ARG A 144 5.86 -13.20 22.09
N ALA A 145 5.50 -13.94 23.14
CA ALA A 145 4.21 -14.62 23.19
C ALA A 145 3.03 -13.63 23.10
N GLY A 146 1.95 -14.04 22.45
CA GLY A 146 0.70 -13.28 22.39
C GLY A 146 0.71 -12.07 21.44
N VAL A 147 1.71 -11.91 20.57
CA VAL A 147 1.71 -10.83 19.57
C VAL A 147 0.54 -10.99 18.60
N ASN A 148 -0.35 -10.00 18.61
CA ASN A 148 -1.41 -9.88 17.62
C ASN A 148 -0.83 -9.34 16.29
N THR A 149 -0.97 -10.11 15.21
CA THR A 149 -0.37 -9.78 13.91
C THR A 149 -0.90 -8.45 13.35
N LEU A 150 -2.20 -8.15 13.49
CA LEU A 150 -2.76 -6.88 13.03
C LEU A 150 -2.15 -5.69 13.77
N ALA A 151 -2.09 -5.77 15.09
CA ALA A 151 -1.48 -4.72 15.92
C ALA A 151 0.00 -4.53 15.57
N ALA A 152 0.75 -5.63 15.38
CA ALA A 152 2.15 -5.59 14.99
C ALA A 152 2.38 -4.88 13.65
N VAL A 153 1.56 -5.18 12.65
CA VAL A 153 1.60 -4.50 11.34
C VAL A 153 1.28 -3.01 11.50
N GLN A 154 0.28 -2.67 12.30
CA GLN A 154 -0.15 -1.28 12.49
C GLN A 154 0.89 -0.41 13.21
N ILE A 155 1.70 -0.98 14.11
CA ILE A 155 2.75 -0.24 14.82
C ILE A 155 3.76 0.39 13.83
N VAL A 156 4.07 -0.27 12.73
CA VAL A 156 4.98 0.27 11.70
C VAL A 156 4.24 1.17 10.72
N LEU A 157 3.07 0.75 10.24
CA LEU A 157 2.34 1.46 9.20
C LEU A 157 1.74 2.79 9.67
N ALA A 158 1.19 2.83 10.89
CA ALA A 158 0.44 3.99 11.36
C ALA A 158 1.28 5.26 11.48
N PRO A 159 2.46 5.27 12.11
CA PRO A 159 3.28 6.47 12.22
C PRO A 159 3.68 7.05 10.87
N LEU A 160 4.09 6.20 9.92
CA LEU A 160 4.47 6.61 8.56
C LEU A 160 3.29 7.23 7.81
N ASN A 161 2.13 6.58 7.86
CA ASN A 161 0.93 7.10 7.23
C ASN A 161 0.47 8.42 7.85
N ILE A 162 0.49 8.54 9.18
CA ILE A 162 0.12 9.76 9.88
C ILE A 162 1.06 10.91 9.48
N ARG A 163 2.37 10.67 9.44
CA ARG A 163 3.32 11.68 9.01
C ARG A 163 3.07 12.14 7.58
N ALA A 164 2.82 11.21 6.66
CA ALA A 164 2.49 11.55 5.28
C ALA A 164 1.15 12.28 5.11
N LEU A 165 0.18 12.05 6.01
CA LEU A 165 -1.13 12.72 5.98
C LEU A 165 -1.07 14.17 6.43
N TYR A 166 -0.30 14.44 7.50
CA TYR A 166 -0.34 15.73 8.19
C TYR A 166 0.88 16.62 7.93
N SER A 167 1.91 16.12 7.24
CA SER A 167 3.14 16.87 6.98
C SER A 167 3.61 16.67 5.55
N ASP A 168 4.08 17.76 4.93
CA ASP A 168 4.77 17.72 3.64
C ASP A 168 6.29 17.50 3.80
N ALA A 169 6.79 17.49 5.03
CA ALA A 169 8.20 17.22 5.30
C ALA A 169 8.56 15.80 4.84
N VAL A 170 9.77 15.66 4.32
CA VAL A 170 10.33 14.35 3.96
C VAL A 170 10.38 13.47 5.20
N ILE A 171 9.96 12.23 5.07
CA ILE A 171 10.17 11.20 6.08
C ILE A 171 11.60 10.70 5.85
N ASP A 172 12.48 10.95 6.80
CA ASP A 172 13.91 10.63 6.72
C ASP A 172 14.23 9.24 7.27
N ASP A 173 15.47 8.83 7.10
CA ASP A 173 15.94 7.51 7.53
C ASP A 173 16.00 7.41 9.07
N GLU A 174 16.33 8.51 9.76
CA GLU A 174 16.33 8.57 11.23
C GLU A 174 14.94 8.25 11.80
N TYR A 175 13.90 8.79 11.17
CA TYR A 175 12.51 8.47 11.56
C TYR A 175 12.15 7.01 11.28
N CYS A 176 12.63 6.43 10.17
CA CYS A 176 12.44 5.00 9.86
C CYS A 176 13.11 4.12 10.90
N GLU A 177 14.34 4.44 11.29
CA GLU A 177 15.10 3.73 12.34
C GLU A 177 14.38 3.80 13.68
N ALA A 178 13.92 4.99 14.08
CA ALA A 178 13.19 5.19 15.34
C ALA A 178 11.90 4.35 15.41
N ILE A 179 11.14 4.29 14.31
CA ILE A 179 9.93 3.47 14.23
C ILE A 179 10.26 1.98 14.27
N ALA A 180 11.26 1.54 13.50
CA ALA A 180 11.65 0.14 13.45
C ALA A 180 12.15 -0.34 14.82
N ASP A 181 12.94 0.46 15.52
CA ASP A 181 13.43 0.17 16.86
C ASP A 181 12.30 0.13 17.89
N THR A 182 11.39 1.09 17.85
CA THR A 182 10.22 1.10 18.73
C THR A 182 9.35 -0.15 18.51
N ALA A 183 9.09 -0.49 17.25
CA ALA A 183 8.34 -1.67 16.90
C ALA A 183 9.05 -2.96 17.33
N TRP A 184 10.36 -3.05 17.10
CA TRP A 184 11.15 -4.18 17.53
C TRP A 184 11.10 -4.37 19.06
N HIS A 185 11.31 -3.32 19.84
CA HIS A 185 11.23 -3.40 21.30
C HIS A 185 9.83 -3.84 21.80
N ALA A 186 8.77 -3.45 21.09
CA ALA A 186 7.41 -3.84 21.43
C ALA A 186 7.08 -5.29 21.07
N LEU A 187 7.69 -5.82 20.02
CA LEU A 187 7.32 -7.10 19.41
C LEU A 187 8.30 -8.23 19.70
N ALA A 188 9.59 -7.92 19.90
CA ALA A 188 10.64 -8.91 20.05
C ALA A 188 10.49 -9.72 21.35
N ARG A 189 10.91 -10.97 21.29
CA ARG A 189 11.13 -11.80 22.44
C ARG A 189 12.26 -11.22 23.28
N LYS A 190 11.99 -10.92 24.53
CA LYS A 190 13.05 -10.52 25.47
C LYS A 190 13.91 -11.76 25.76
N GLU A 191 15.21 -11.63 25.57
CA GLU A 191 16.15 -12.61 26.11
C GLU A 191 16.00 -12.62 27.64
N ALA A 192 15.92 -13.82 28.21
CA ALA A 192 15.77 -14.02 29.64
C ALA A 192 17.10 -13.79 30.35
#